data_f71597521024a7670a3c7b6f028425d7
#
_entry.id   f71597521024a7670a3c7b6f028425d7
#
_cell.length_a   1.000
_cell.length_b   1.000
_cell.length_c   1.000
_cell.angle_alpha   90.00
_cell.angle_beta   90.00
_cell.angle_gamma   90.00
#
_symmetry.space_group_name_H-M   'P 1'
#
loop_
_entity.id
_entity.type
_entity.pdbx_description
1 polymer ?
#
loop_
_entity_poly.entity_id
_entity_poly.type
_entity_poly.pdbx_seq_one_letter_code
_entity_poly.pdbx_strand_id
1 'polypeptide(L)'
;MAPGAPAPEATRDPADEAMVARARERFARERRRGVRREPPEVGGALPNLLVIGGLKCGTTSLHHYLGLHPEIAMSRPKELNFFCEELNWELGQAWYRSHFEPSSAVRGETSPHYTARPRLDGVATRMRELLPDARIVYMVRDPIDRILSHYLHNVGGGYEERPLAEALSRIDTAYVDRSRYAYQLEPYLEAFGPDRVRVVSREELKAERAGTVSGLFEFLGVDPGFTSPEFDREWETGSAKAGSGFRLMDRAVRLPGLRALDRNFDRLPERLRWRVERLVHDPDAGEAPKPELPANVREQLLETLTPDVRRLEELSGRRFGWL
;
A
#
# COMPACT_ATOMS: atom_id res chain seq x y z
N MET A 1 34.72 10.45 -13.56
CA MET A 1 34.11 10.47 -12.20
C MET A 1 34.10 9.05 -11.68
N ALA A 2 34.75 8.79 -10.56
CA ALA A 2 34.79 7.45 -9.97
C ALA A 2 33.39 7.05 -9.44
N PRO A 3 32.98 5.77 -9.51
CA PRO A 3 31.72 5.32 -8.93
C PRO A 3 31.79 5.50 -7.40
N GLY A 4 30.76 6.14 -6.84
CA GLY A 4 30.65 6.40 -5.41
C GLY A 4 30.70 5.10 -4.61
N ALA A 5 31.40 5.14 -3.48
CA ALA A 5 31.51 4.03 -2.55
C ALA A 5 30.10 3.53 -2.14
N PRO A 6 29.89 2.20 -1.99
CA PRO A 6 28.65 1.68 -1.48
C PRO A 6 28.37 2.27 -0.09
N ALA A 7 27.13 2.69 0.13
CA ALA A 7 26.68 3.14 1.44
C ALA A 7 26.97 2.06 2.49
N PRO A 8 27.40 2.42 3.71
CA PRO A 8 27.67 1.44 4.75
C PRO A 8 26.45 0.57 4.95
N GLU A 9 26.65 -0.76 5.09
CA GLU A 9 25.63 -1.70 5.52
C GLU A 9 25.04 -1.20 6.85
N ALA A 10 23.92 -0.47 6.74
CA ALA A 10 23.18 -0.06 7.91
C ALA A 10 22.73 -1.32 8.64
N THR A 11 23.14 -1.46 9.87
CA THR A 11 22.65 -2.53 10.77
C THR A 11 21.13 -2.49 10.78
N ARG A 12 20.51 -3.43 10.07
CA ARG A 12 19.05 -3.49 9.90
C ARG A 12 18.40 -3.58 11.27
N ASP A 13 17.34 -2.80 11.50
CA ASP A 13 16.56 -2.91 12.74
C ASP A 13 15.99 -4.33 12.83
N PRO A 14 16.23 -5.10 13.91
CA PRO A 14 15.72 -6.47 14.07
C PRO A 14 14.20 -6.58 13.94
N ALA A 15 13.44 -5.53 14.32
CA ALA A 15 11.99 -5.48 14.16
C ALA A 15 11.60 -5.41 12.68
N ASP A 16 12.39 -4.75 11.85
CA ASP A 16 12.17 -4.68 10.40
C ASP A 16 12.49 -6.01 9.70
N GLU A 17 13.54 -6.70 10.14
CA GLU A 17 13.86 -8.05 9.64
C GLU A 17 12.76 -9.05 10.00
N ALA A 18 12.26 -9.00 11.24
CA ALA A 18 11.14 -9.80 11.67
C ALA A 18 9.86 -9.52 10.87
N MET A 19 9.60 -8.26 10.52
CA MET A 19 8.46 -7.86 9.69
C MET A 19 8.57 -8.43 8.26
N VAL A 20 9.73 -8.35 7.63
CA VAL A 20 9.96 -8.92 6.29
C VAL A 20 9.86 -10.45 6.34
N ALA A 21 10.44 -11.10 7.35
CA ALA A 21 10.36 -12.55 7.52
C ALA A 21 8.90 -13.01 7.69
N ARG A 22 8.10 -12.30 8.48
CA ARG A 22 6.68 -12.61 8.69
C ARG A 22 5.83 -12.33 7.45
N ALA A 23 6.13 -11.26 6.70
CA ALA A 23 5.49 -11.02 5.40
C ALA A 23 5.77 -12.19 4.44
N ARG A 24 7.01 -12.64 4.34
CA ARG A 24 7.38 -13.84 3.56
C ARG A 24 6.64 -15.10 4.03
N GLU A 25 6.54 -15.34 5.33
CA GLU A 25 5.78 -16.46 5.87
C GLU A 25 4.28 -16.36 5.57
N ARG A 26 3.69 -15.16 5.66
CA ARG A 26 2.29 -14.92 5.32
C ARG A 26 2.04 -15.24 3.86
N PHE A 27 2.82 -14.68 2.94
CA PHE A 27 2.70 -14.96 1.51
C PHE A 27 2.98 -16.44 1.18
N ALA A 28 3.94 -17.09 1.88
CA ALA A 28 4.18 -18.52 1.73
C ALA A 28 3.01 -19.37 2.24
N ARG A 29 2.30 -18.94 3.28
CA ARG A 29 1.06 -19.61 3.77
C ARG A 29 -0.11 -19.39 2.81
N GLU A 30 -0.27 -18.18 2.29
CA GLU A 30 -1.30 -17.86 1.31
C GLU A 30 -1.07 -18.65 0.02
N ARG A 31 0.18 -18.79 -0.43
CA ARG A 31 0.57 -19.69 -1.53
C ARG A 31 0.23 -21.16 -1.24
N ARG A 32 0.49 -21.66 -0.04
CA ARG A 32 0.17 -23.06 0.36
C ARG A 32 -1.34 -23.31 0.55
N ARG A 33 -2.13 -22.28 0.83
CA ARG A 33 -3.59 -22.38 1.00
C ARG A 33 -4.39 -22.37 -0.29
N GLY A 34 -3.71 -22.41 -1.45
CA GLY A 34 -4.39 -22.55 -2.74
C GLY A 34 -5.05 -21.28 -3.24
N VAL A 35 -4.47 -20.10 -2.98
CA VAL A 35 -4.57 -18.94 -3.87
C VAL A 35 -3.76 -19.22 -5.17
N ARG A 36 -3.53 -20.52 -5.48
CA ARG A 36 -3.33 -21.01 -6.82
C ARG A 36 -4.66 -20.86 -7.54
N ARG A 37 -4.92 -19.72 -8.12
CA ARG A 37 -5.55 -19.78 -9.43
C ARG A 37 -4.45 -20.35 -10.32
N GLU A 38 -4.65 -21.59 -10.77
CA GLU A 38 -3.95 -22.05 -11.96
C GLU A 38 -4.08 -20.91 -12.97
N PRO A 39 -2.96 -20.47 -13.57
CA PRO A 39 -3.07 -19.43 -14.57
C PRO A 39 -4.15 -19.88 -15.56
N PRO A 40 -5.12 -19.02 -15.92
CA PRO A 40 -6.14 -19.39 -16.87
C PRO A 40 -5.43 -19.93 -18.11
N GLU A 41 -5.92 -21.02 -18.69
CA GLU A 41 -5.33 -21.68 -19.87
C GLU A 41 -5.15 -20.71 -21.06
N VAL A 42 -5.79 -19.55 -21.01
CA VAL A 42 -5.69 -18.50 -22.01
C VAL A 42 -5.29 -17.17 -21.32
N GLY A 43 -4.10 -16.70 -21.64
CA GLY A 43 -3.40 -15.54 -21.23
C GLY A 43 -4.20 -14.36 -20.68
N GLY A 44 -4.01 -14.08 -19.39
CA GLY A 44 -4.35 -12.80 -18.80
C GLY A 44 -3.52 -11.65 -19.42
N ALA A 45 -3.90 -10.41 -19.11
CA ALA A 45 -3.22 -9.22 -19.59
C ALA A 45 -2.20 -8.69 -18.58
N LEU A 46 -1.30 -7.83 -19.02
CA LEU A 46 -0.49 -7.03 -18.10
C LEU A 46 -1.29 -5.81 -17.62
N PRO A 47 -1.09 -5.35 -16.38
CA PRO A 47 -1.67 -4.10 -15.93
C PRO A 47 -1.03 -2.89 -16.63
N ASN A 48 -1.77 -1.80 -16.65
CA ASN A 48 -1.32 -0.51 -17.16
C ASN A 48 -1.49 0.63 -16.13
N LEU A 49 -1.92 0.26 -14.91
CA LEU A 49 -2.04 1.15 -13.77
C LEU A 49 -1.40 0.50 -12.52
N LEU A 50 -0.49 1.20 -11.87
CA LEU A 50 0.15 0.77 -10.61
C LEU A 50 -0.06 1.85 -9.54
N VAL A 51 -0.75 1.51 -8.45
CA VAL A 51 -0.77 2.31 -7.22
C VAL A 51 0.35 1.81 -6.32
N ILE A 52 1.48 2.51 -6.32
CA ILE A 52 2.76 2.04 -5.77
C ILE A 52 2.94 2.26 -4.25
N GLY A 53 2.04 2.95 -3.62
CA GLY A 53 2.18 3.24 -2.19
C GLY A 53 1.44 4.51 -1.82
N GLY A 54 1.69 5.14 -0.67
CA GLY A 54 2.53 4.63 0.43
C GLY A 54 1.73 3.77 1.40
N LEU A 55 2.46 2.97 2.12
CA LEU A 55 1.85 2.18 3.21
C LEU A 55 1.21 3.12 4.25
N LYS A 56 -0.06 2.90 4.60
CA LYS A 56 -0.86 3.73 5.52
C LYS A 56 -1.26 5.11 4.98
N CYS A 57 -1.23 5.29 3.65
CA CYS A 57 -1.65 6.51 2.96
C CYS A 57 -3.06 6.43 2.31
N GLY A 58 -3.89 5.43 2.65
CA GLY A 58 -5.25 5.32 2.10
C GLY A 58 -5.35 4.56 0.77
N THR A 59 -4.35 3.78 0.42
CA THR A 59 -4.31 3.01 -0.84
C THR A 59 -5.45 1.99 -0.98
N THR A 60 -6.03 1.50 0.12
CA THR A 60 -7.17 0.57 0.07
C THR A 60 -8.43 1.29 -0.37
N SER A 61 -8.67 2.51 0.13
CA SER A 61 -9.79 3.35 -0.29
C SER A 61 -9.67 3.72 -1.77
N LEU A 62 -8.47 4.15 -2.19
CA LEU A 62 -8.25 4.48 -3.60
C LEU A 62 -8.45 3.27 -4.52
N HIS A 63 -7.93 2.09 -4.15
CA HIS A 63 -8.15 0.85 -4.89
C HIS A 63 -9.64 0.56 -5.09
N HIS A 64 -10.43 0.73 -4.03
CA HIS A 64 -11.89 0.56 -4.09
C HIS A 64 -12.53 1.57 -5.03
N TYR A 65 -12.25 2.88 -4.87
CA TYR A 65 -12.86 3.92 -5.69
C TYR A 65 -12.52 3.81 -7.17
N LEU A 66 -11.29 3.45 -7.52
CA LEU A 66 -10.89 3.19 -8.90
C LEU A 66 -11.66 2.00 -9.49
N GLY A 67 -11.83 0.94 -8.70
CA GLY A 67 -12.55 -0.28 -9.13
C GLY A 67 -14.07 -0.11 -9.26
N LEU A 68 -14.64 1.05 -8.90
CA LEU A 68 -16.05 1.36 -9.17
C LEU A 68 -16.29 1.77 -10.62
N HIS A 69 -15.26 2.27 -11.30
CA HIS A 69 -15.38 2.70 -12.68
C HIS A 69 -15.53 1.50 -13.64
N PRO A 70 -16.50 1.50 -14.57
CA PRO A 70 -16.79 0.34 -15.43
C PRO A 70 -15.64 -0.05 -16.36
N GLU A 71 -14.76 0.89 -16.72
CA GLU A 71 -13.61 0.65 -17.59
C GLU A 71 -12.33 0.28 -16.82
N ILE A 72 -12.36 0.25 -15.47
CA ILE A 72 -11.21 -0.04 -14.62
C ILE A 72 -11.40 -1.38 -13.90
N ALA A 73 -10.55 -2.34 -14.15
CA ALA A 73 -10.48 -3.58 -13.39
C ALA A 73 -9.27 -3.57 -12.46
N MET A 74 -9.53 -3.54 -11.16
CA MET A 74 -8.49 -3.66 -10.15
C MET A 74 -8.24 -5.12 -9.79
N SER A 75 -6.97 -5.48 -9.55
CA SER A 75 -6.57 -6.86 -9.20
C SER A 75 -7.27 -7.40 -7.96
N ARG A 76 -7.57 -8.68 -7.96
CA ARG A 76 -8.01 -9.45 -6.80
C ARG A 76 -7.12 -10.69 -6.67
N PRO A 77 -6.40 -10.83 -5.54
CA PRO A 77 -6.36 -9.95 -4.36
C PRO A 77 -5.64 -8.61 -4.61
N LYS A 78 -5.84 -7.65 -3.71
CA LYS A 78 -4.99 -6.47 -3.57
C LYS A 78 -3.60 -6.89 -3.07
N GLU A 79 -2.57 -6.09 -3.40
CA GLU A 79 -1.19 -6.27 -2.93
C GLU A 79 -0.51 -7.53 -3.50
N LEU A 80 -0.49 -7.61 -4.84
CA LEU A 80 0.22 -8.69 -5.53
C LEU A 80 1.73 -8.68 -5.26
N ASN A 81 2.31 -7.50 -4.98
CA ASN A 81 3.74 -7.33 -4.65
C ASN A 81 4.68 -8.05 -5.65
N PHE A 82 4.25 -8.13 -6.90
CA PHE A 82 4.96 -8.90 -7.93
C PHE A 82 6.37 -8.38 -8.17
N PHE A 83 6.56 -7.06 -8.27
CA PHE A 83 7.85 -6.46 -8.56
C PHE A 83 8.86 -6.46 -7.39
N CYS A 84 8.46 -6.96 -6.22
CA CYS A 84 9.38 -7.17 -5.10
C CYS A 84 10.06 -8.54 -5.25
N GLU A 85 11.37 -8.53 -5.49
CA GLU A 85 12.16 -9.75 -5.68
C GLU A 85 12.08 -10.67 -4.46
N GLU A 86 12.10 -10.07 -3.27
CA GLU A 86 12.02 -10.78 -2.00
C GLU A 86 10.64 -11.39 -1.72
N LEU A 87 9.63 -11.06 -2.53
CA LEU A 87 8.24 -11.50 -2.30
C LEU A 87 7.73 -12.42 -3.42
N ASN A 88 7.24 -11.86 -4.54
CA ASN A 88 6.48 -12.63 -5.53
C ASN A 88 7.07 -12.60 -6.96
N TRP A 89 8.25 -12.00 -7.16
CA TRP A 89 8.89 -11.94 -8.48
C TRP A 89 9.14 -13.33 -9.06
N GLU A 90 9.55 -14.29 -8.24
CA GLU A 90 9.82 -15.68 -8.63
C GLU A 90 8.59 -16.42 -9.20
N LEU A 91 7.35 -15.92 -8.94
CA LEU A 91 6.13 -16.53 -9.47
C LEU A 91 5.97 -16.34 -10.98
N GLY A 92 6.74 -15.44 -11.58
CA GLY A 92 6.80 -15.21 -12.98
C GLY A 92 5.61 -14.45 -13.60
N GLN A 93 5.80 -14.01 -14.84
CA GLN A 93 4.83 -13.16 -15.52
C GLN A 93 3.48 -13.82 -15.79
N ALA A 94 3.44 -15.14 -15.99
CA ALA A 94 2.19 -15.88 -16.23
C ALA A 94 1.27 -15.79 -15.03
N TRP A 95 1.83 -15.98 -13.81
CA TRP A 95 1.09 -15.78 -12.57
C TRP A 95 0.60 -14.34 -12.44
N TYR A 96 1.43 -13.35 -12.73
CA TYR A 96 1.06 -11.95 -12.63
C TYR A 96 -0.08 -11.59 -13.58
N ARG A 97 0.03 -11.97 -14.86
CA ARG A 97 -1.00 -11.76 -15.89
C ARG A 97 -2.36 -12.37 -15.51
N SER A 98 -2.36 -13.51 -14.81
CA SER A 98 -3.59 -14.23 -14.46
C SER A 98 -4.54 -13.43 -13.53
N HIS A 99 -4.07 -12.31 -12.96
CA HIS A 99 -4.87 -11.45 -12.09
C HIS A 99 -5.61 -10.32 -12.83
N PHE A 100 -5.45 -10.20 -14.14
CA PHE A 100 -5.99 -9.08 -14.89
C PHE A 100 -6.82 -9.53 -16.09
N GLU A 101 -8.03 -8.96 -16.19
CA GLU A 101 -8.96 -9.22 -17.27
C GLU A 101 -8.53 -8.48 -18.56
N PRO A 102 -8.31 -9.17 -19.69
CA PRO A 102 -7.87 -8.52 -20.95
C PRO A 102 -8.87 -7.49 -21.51
N SER A 103 -10.16 -7.68 -21.22
CA SER A 103 -11.26 -6.86 -21.76
C SER A 103 -11.34 -5.43 -21.18
N SER A 104 -10.72 -5.20 -20.02
CA SER A 104 -10.78 -3.88 -19.38
C SER A 104 -9.78 -2.91 -20.00
N ALA A 105 -10.18 -1.65 -20.23
CA ALA A 105 -9.32 -0.61 -20.77
C ALA A 105 -8.17 -0.30 -19.79
N VAL A 106 -8.48 -0.15 -18.51
CA VAL A 106 -7.52 0.04 -17.43
C VAL A 106 -7.50 -1.19 -16.55
N ARG A 107 -6.33 -1.73 -16.34
CA ARG A 107 -6.05 -2.87 -15.46
C ARG A 107 -5.06 -2.43 -14.41
N GLY A 108 -5.51 -2.42 -13.15
CA GLY A 108 -4.75 -1.83 -12.07
C GLY A 108 -4.41 -2.79 -10.94
N GLU A 109 -3.30 -2.58 -10.31
CA GLU A 109 -2.99 -3.16 -9.00
C GLU A 109 -2.57 -2.10 -8.00
N THR A 110 -2.59 -2.48 -6.71
CA THR A 110 -2.19 -1.62 -5.61
C THR A 110 -1.30 -2.40 -4.65
N SER A 111 -0.02 -2.02 -4.60
CA SER A 111 0.99 -2.68 -3.75
C SER A 111 1.87 -1.66 -3.02
N PRO A 112 1.52 -1.32 -1.75
CA PRO A 112 2.27 -0.31 -0.99
C PRO A 112 3.72 -0.68 -0.67
N HIS A 113 4.12 -1.93 -0.88
CA HIS A 113 5.50 -2.39 -0.73
C HIS A 113 6.41 -1.94 -1.88
N TYR A 114 5.85 -1.43 -2.98
CA TYR A 114 6.65 -0.90 -4.07
C TYR A 114 7.42 0.37 -3.69
N THR A 115 7.03 1.05 -2.62
CA THR A 115 7.73 2.20 -2.03
C THR A 115 8.31 1.83 -0.66
N ALA A 116 9.28 0.91 -0.65
CA ALA A 116 9.89 0.40 0.56
C ALA A 116 11.44 0.36 0.51
N ARG A 117 12.05 1.26 -0.29
CA ARG A 117 13.50 1.44 -0.29
C ARG A 117 14.01 1.91 1.08
N PRO A 118 15.21 1.52 1.47
CA PRO A 118 16.17 0.67 0.74
C PRO A 118 15.92 -0.83 0.89
N ARG A 119 14.89 -1.28 1.62
CA ARG A 119 14.67 -2.70 1.94
C ARG A 119 14.23 -3.55 0.75
N LEU A 120 13.40 -2.98 -0.11
CA LEU A 120 12.93 -3.59 -1.36
C LEU A 120 13.37 -2.66 -2.49
N ASP A 121 14.46 -3.01 -3.14
CA ASP A 121 15.06 -2.16 -4.18
C ASP A 121 14.86 -2.75 -5.58
N GLY A 122 15.19 -1.97 -6.63
CA GLY A 122 15.05 -2.38 -8.02
C GLY A 122 13.61 -2.51 -8.53
N VAL A 123 12.60 -2.18 -7.73
CA VAL A 123 11.18 -2.33 -8.08
C VAL A 123 10.82 -1.49 -9.30
N ALA A 124 11.19 -0.20 -9.33
CA ALA A 124 10.89 0.70 -10.44
C ALA A 124 11.53 0.24 -11.76
N THR A 125 12.75 -0.31 -11.70
CA THR A 125 13.46 -0.85 -12.86
C THR A 125 12.74 -2.07 -13.43
N ARG A 126 12.44 -3.08 -12.60
CA ARG A 126 11.70 -4.28 -13.03
C ARG A 126 10.31 -3.93 -13.57
N MET A 127 9.67 -2.94 -12.95
CA MET A 127 8.37 -2.45 -13.40
C MET A 127 8.47 -1.78 -14.77
N ARG A 128 9.46 -0.93 -15.00
CA ARG A 128 9.70 -0.27 -16.29
C ARG A 128 10.01 -1.26 -17.41
N GLU A 129 10.80 -2.27 -17.13
CA GLU A 129 11.16 -3.31 -18.10
C GLU A 129 9.93 -4.09 -18.59
N LEU A 130 9.01 -4.43 -17.67
CA LEU A 130 7.82 -5.23 -18.01
C LEU A 130 6.65 -4.37 -18.49
N LEU A 131 6.51 -3.16 -17.96
CA LEU A 131 5.36 -2.28 -18.13
C LEU A 131 5.79 -0.86 -18.56
N PRO A 132 6.46 -0.70 -19.72
CA PRO A 132 7.05 0.59 -20.11
C PRO A 132 6.04 1.73 -20.24
N ASP A 133 4.78 1.42 -20.46
CA ASP A 133 3.71 2.40 -20.69
C ASP A 133 2.75 2.56 -19.50
N ALA A 134 3.03 1.93 -18.37
CA ALA A 134 2.17 2.00 -17.20
C ALA A 134 2.07 3.42 -16.65
N ARG A 135 0.88 3.75 -16.13
CA ARG A 135 0.63 4.93 -15.33
C ARG A 135 0.80 4.58 -13.85
N ILE A 136 1.48 5.47 -13.13
CA ILE A 136 1.88 5.27 -11.74
C ILE A 136 1.11 6.27 -10.89
N VAL A 137 0.45 5.78 -9.85
CA VAL A 137 -0.18 6.63 -8.83
C VAL A 137 0.54 6.39 -7.50
N TYR A 138 1.04 7.46 -6.90
CA TYR A 138 1.69 7.43 -5.61
C TYR A 138 0.87 8.19 -4.58
N MET A 139 0.31 7.46 -3.61
CA MET A 139 -0.38 8.08 -2.49
C MET A 139 0.58 8.44 -1.37
N VAL A 140 0.44 9.65 -0.88
CA VAL A 140 1.21 10.20 0.24
C VAL A 140 0.27 10.68 1.35
N ARG A 141 0.83 11.02 2.50
CA ARG A 141 0.11 11.51 3.70
C ARG A 141 1.06 12.34 4.52
N ASP A 142 0.55 13.19 5.46
CA ASP A 142 1.40 13.76 6.50
C ASP A 142 2.36 12.68 7.03
N PRO A 143 3.70 12.90 6.93
CA PRO A 143 4.69 11.85 7.20
C PRO A 143 4.69 11.41 8.67
N ILE A 144 4.42 12.33 9.61
CA ILE A 144 4.31 12.01 11.04
C ILE A 144 3.07 11.14 11.28
N ASP A 145 1.93 11.55 10.73
CA ASP A 145 0.68 10.81 10.80
C ASP A 145 0.80 9.42 10.18
N ARG A 146 1.56 9.30 9.08
CA ARG A 146 1.82 8.01 8.45
C ARG A 146 2.69 7.10 9.34
N ILE A 147 3.74 7.66 9.99
CA ILE A 147 4.59 6.93 10.92
C ILE A 147 3.76 6.38 12.08
N LEU A 148 2.96 7.22 12.73
CA LEU A 148 2.09 6.80 13.82
C LEU A 148 1.10 5.69 13.40
N SER A 149 0.49 5.86 12.22
CA SER A 149 -0.42 4.85 11.68
C SER A 149 0.29 3.52 11.36
N HIS A 150 1.56 3.57 10.94
CA HIS A 150 2.36 2.37 10.67
C HIS A 150 2.76 1.68 11.99
N TYR A 151 3.19 2.45 12.99
CA TYR A 151 3.47 1.91 14.32
C TYR A 151 2.26 1.20 14.91
N LEU A 152 1.10 1.86 14.95
CA LEU A 152 -0.14 1.27 15.45
C LEU A 152 -0.56 0.00 14.67
N HIS A 153 -0.34 -0.01 13.37
CA HIS A 153 -0.58 -1.18 12.55
C HIS A 153 0.31 -2.36 12.94
N ASN A 154 1.58 -2.10 13.18
CA ASN A 154 2.54 -3.14 13.59
C ASN A 154 2.25 -3.65 15.00
N VAL A 155 1.92 -2.77 15.95
CA VAL A 155 1.48 -3.14 17.31
C VAL A 155 0.22 -4.00 17.24
N GLY A 156 -0.78 -3.57 16.48
CA GLY A 156 -2.03 -4.32 16.31
C GLY A 156 -1.83 -5.70 15.66
N GLY A 157 -0.88 -5.80 14.74
CA GLY A 157 -0.49 -7.06 14.10
C GLY A 157 0.46 -7.94 14.94
N GLY A 158 0.93 -7.46 16.11
CA GLY A 158 1.94 -8.16 16.92
C GLY A 158 3.34 -8.17 16.27
N TYR A 159 3.63 -7.19 15.40
CA TYR A 159 4.92 -7.04 14.74
C TYR A 159 5.83 -6.03 15.45
N GLU A 160 5.29 -5.24 16.37
CA GLU A 160 6.00 -4.27 17.18
C GLU A 160 5.57 -4.41 18.64
N GLU A 161 6.53 -4.56 19.53
CA GLU A 161 6.30 -4.71 20.98
C GLU A 161 6.97 -3.57 21.77
N ARG A 162 7.87 -2.81 21.14
CA ARG A 162 8.56 -1.69 21.78
C ARG A 162 7.59 -0.51 22.01
N PRO A 163 7.74 0.23 23.11
CA PRO A 163 7.06 1.51 23.27
C PRO A 163 7.36 2.47 22.12
N LEU A 164 6.44 3.37 21.80
CA LEU A 164 6.54 4.30 20.67
C LEU A 164 7.87 5.09 20.66
N ALA A 165 8.27 5.61 21.80
CA ALA A 165 9.50 6.41 21.94
C ALA A 165 10.75 5.57 21.59
N GLU A 166 10.77 4.31 21.94
CA GLU A 166 11.87 3.39 21.63
C GLU A 166 11.85 2.98 20.16
N ALA A 167 10.68 2.61 19.61
CA ALA A 167 10.53 2.23 18.22
C ALA A 167 10.91 3.35 17.23
N LEU A 168 10.77 4.62 17.65
CA LEU A 168 11.06 5.80 16.85
C LEU A 168 12.32 6.56 17.33
N SER A 169 13.10 5.99 18.23
CA SER A 169 14.37 6.60 18.70
C SER A 169 15.46 6.65 17.63
N ARG A 170 15.32 5.86 16.58
CA ARG A 170 16.25 5.78 15.44
C ARG A 170 15.55 6.26 14.18
N ILE A 171 16.32 6.92 13.30
CA ILE A 171 15.84 7.44 12.01
C ILE A 171 16.02 6.42 10.84
N ASP A 172 16.84 5.40 11.03
CA ASP A 172 17.14 4.36 10.05
C ASP A 172 16.16 3.16 10.11
N THR A 173 14.88 3.45 10.29
CA THR A 173 13.81 2.47 10.43
C THR A 173 12.87 2.48 9.23
N ALA A 174 12.13 1.40 9.01
CA ALA A 174 11.06 1.36 8.01
C ALA A 174 9.96 2.41 8.26
N TYR A 175 9.81 2.85 9.50
CA TYR A 175 8.90 3.94 9.83
C TYR A 175 9.33 5.26 9.16
N VAL A 176 10.60 5.59 9.19
CA VAL A 176 11.14 6.82 8.60
C VAL A 176 11.33 6.66 7.10
N ASP A 177 12.00 5.60 6.64
CA ASP A 177 12.31 5.38 5.23
C ASP A 177 11.08 5.46 4.32
N ARG A 178 9.97 4.82 4.72
CA ARG A 178 8.72 4.85 3.96
C ARG A 178 7.99 6.20 4.02
N SER A 179 8.43 7.13 4.88
CA SER A 179 7.95 8.51 4.94
C SER A 179 8.84 9.50 4.20
N ARG A 180 9.98 9.07 3.68
CA ARG A 180 10.84 9.84 2.80
C ARG A 180 10.31 9.74 1.37
N TYR A 181 9.26 10.47 1.11
CA TYR A 181 8.45 10.31 -0.11
C TYR A 181 9.19 10.69 -1.38
N ALA A 182 10.03 11.73 -1.36
CA ALA A 182 10.84 12.07 -2.53
C ALA A 182 11.85 10.96 -2.84
N TYR A 183 12.53 10.45 -1.81
CA TYR A 183 13.46 9.32 -1.93
C TYR A 183 12.78 8.07 -2.52
N GLN A 184 11.53 7.80 -2.16
CA GLN A 184 10.76 6.69 -2.72
C GLN A 184 10.28 6.96 -4.14
N LEU A 185 9.95 8.22 -4.48
CA LEU A 185 9.36 8.62 -5.76
C LEU A 185 10.39 8.74 -6.89
N GLU A 186 11.59 9.24 -6.58
CA GLU A 186 12.62 9.55 -7.59
C GLU A 186 12.89 8.43 -8.60
N PRO A 187 13.03 7.14 -8.22
CA PRO A 187 13.23 6.07 -9.20
C PRO A 187 12.07 5.87 -10.17
N TYR A 188 10.86 6.20 -9.76
CA TYR A 188 9.69 6.11 -10.62
C TYR A 188 9.61 7.28 -11.61
N LEU A 189 9.97 8.48 -11.17
CA LEU A 189 10.08 9.63 -12.07
C LEU A 189 11.20 9.43 -13.10
N GLU A 190 12.33 8.88 -12.68
CA GLU A 190 13.43 8.53 -13.56
C GLU A 190 13.04 7.45 -14.58
N ALA A 191 12.33 6.42 -14.14
CA ALA A 191 11.92 5.30 -14.98
C ALA A 191 10.77 5.64 -15.95
N PHE A 192 9.75 6.37 -15.51
CA PHE A 192 8.51 6.58 -16.26
C PHE A 192 8.30 8.00 -16.78
N GLY A 193 9.03 8.97 -16.24
CA GLY A 193 8.82 10.39 -16.52
C GLY A 193 7.64 10.99 -15.74
N PRO A 194 7.60 12.33 -15.59
CA PRO A 194 6.60 13.02 -14.77
C PRO A 194 5.17 12.89 -15.33
N ASP A 195 5.00 12.76 -16.64
CA ASP A 195 3.69 12.67 -17.28
C ASP A 195 2.95 11.36 -16.98
N ARG A 196 3.69 10.33 -16.58
CA ARG A 196 3.15 9.01 -16.24
C ARG A 196 3.05 8.76 -14.73
N VAL A 197 3.44 9.74 -13.90
CA VAL A 197 3.44 9.61 -12.45
C VAL A 197 2.54 10.69 -11.85
N ARG A 198 1.54 10.27 -11.06
CA ARG A 198 0.63 11.16 -10.33
C ARG A 198 0.77 10.97 -8.84
N VAL A 199 1.08 12.04 -8.12
CA VAL A 199 1.08 12.06 -6.64
C VAL A 199 -0.29 12.52 -6.15
N VAL A 200 -0.85 11.79 -5.17
CA VAL A 200 -2.15 12.09 -4.54
C VAL A 200 -1.98 12.02 -3.03
N SER A 201 -2.41 13.05 -2.29
CA SER A 201 -2.39 13.00 -0.84
C SER A 201 -3.66 12.34 -0.27
N ARG A 202 -3.54 11.70 0.88
CA ARG A 202 -4.69 11.15 1.60
C ARG A 202 -5.65 12.26 2.03
N GLU A 203 -5.11 13.39 2.43
CA GLU A 203 -5.85 14.56 2.89
C GLU A 203 -6.75 15.08 1.76
N GLU A 204 -6.20 15.19 0.54
CA GLU A 204 -6.97 15.59 -0.66
C GLU A 204 -8.05 14.57 -1.00
N LEU A 205 -7.70 13.28 -1.03
CA LEU A 205 -8.69 12.21 -1.27
C LEU A 205 -9.80 12.21 -0.20
N LYS A 206 -9.51 12.63 1.03
CA LYS A 206 -10.51 12.73 2.10
C LYS A 206 -11.37 13.98 1.97
N ALA A 207 -10.76 15.13 1.66
CA ALA A 207 -11.44 16.42 1.60
C ALA A 207 -12.29 16.58 0.32
N GLU A 208 -11.75 16.13 -0.82
CA GLU A 208 -12.34 16.35 -2.16
C GLU A 208 -12.35 15.04 -2.98
N ARG A 209 -12.93 14.00 -2.41
CA ARG A 209 -12.87 12.63 -2.97
C ARG A 209 -13.32 12.55 -4.42
N ALA A 210 -14.51 13.07 -4.72
CA ALA A 210 -15.06 13.00 -6.07
C ALA A 210 -14.17 13.72 -7.10
N GLY A 211 -13.68 14.92 -6.77
CA GLY A 211 -12.78 15.67 -7.62
C GLY A 211 -11.42 14.98 -7.79
N THR A 212 -10.86 14.45 -6.71
CA THR A 212 -9.58 13.72 -6.74
C THR A 212 -9.68 12.47 -7.61
N VAL A 213 -10.75 11.69 -7.47
CA VAL A 213 -10.97 10.47 -8.26
C VAL A 213 -11.25 10.80 -9.72
N SER A 214 -12.06 11.83 -10.02
CA SER A 214 -12.29 12.34 -11.37
C SER A 214 -10.99 12.75 -12.07
N GLY A 215 -10.10 13.48 -11.39
CA GLY A 215 -8.78 13.83 -11.91
C GLY A 215 -7.88 12.61 -12.18
N LEU A 216 -8.06 11.52 -11.44
CA LEU A 216 -7.38 10.25 -11.72
C LEU A 216 -8.00 9.54 -12.93
N PHE A 217 -9.31 9.60 -13.14
CA PHE A 217 -9.96 9.06 -14.33
C PHE A 217 -9.47 9.76 -15.60
N GLU A 218 -9.37 11.10 -15.55
CA GLU A 218 -8.76 11.89 -16.64
C GLU A 218 -7.31 11.46 -16.90
N PHE A 219 -6.50 11.34 -15.83
CA PHE A 219 -5.11 10.86 -15.92
C PHE A 219 -5.03 9.46 -16.52
N LEU A 220 -6.00 8.59 -16.26
CA LEU A 220 -6.06 7.21 -16.76
C LEU A 220 -6.65 7.13 -18.18
N GLY A 221 -7.28 8.20 -18.69
CA GLY A 221 -7.89 8.27 -20.01
C GLY A 221 -9.23 7.52 -20.09
N VAL A 222 -9.97 7.47 -18.99
CA VAL A 222 -11.35 6.98 -18.89
C VAL A 222 -12.29 8.13 -18.57
N ASP A 223 -13.61 7.91 -18.63
CA ASP A 223 -14.61 8.98 -18.43
C ASP A 223 -14.46 9.68 -17.05
N PRO A 224 -13.99 10.94 -17.01
CA PRO A 224 -13.85 11.70 -15.77
C PRO A 224 -15.19 12.13 -15.15
N GLY A 225 -16.28 12.03 -15.91
CA GLY A 225 -17.64 12.35 -15.46
C GLY A 225 -18.32 11.22 -14.69
N PHE A 226 -17.71 10.05 -14.61
CA PHE A 226 -18.28 8.93 -13.85
C PHE A 226 -18.40 9.27 -12.36
N THR A 227 -19.58 9.00 -11.79
CA THR A 227 -19.89 9.20 -10.38
C THR A 227 -20.48 7.95 -9.76
N SER A 228 -20.31 7.80 -8.45
CA SER A 228 -20.87 6.69 -7.68
C SER A 228 -21.31 7.16 -6.29
N PRO A 229 -22.46 6.72 -5.78
CA PRO A 229 -22.84 6.97 -4.38
C PRO A 229 -21.83 6.45 -3.35
N GLU A 230 -20.98 5.52 -3.74
CA GLU A 230 -19.91 5.02 -2.87
C GLU A 230 -18.79 6.06 -2.67
N PHE A 231 -18.71 7.10 -3.52
CA PHE A 231 -17.79 8.22 -3.30
C PHE A 231 -18.15 9.06 -2.06
N ASP A 232 -19.39 9.01 -1.58
CA ASP A 232 -19.81 9.68 -0.37
C ASP A 232 -19.41 8.90 0.91
N ARG A 233 -18.98 7.64 0.76
CA ARG A 233 -18.59 6.78 1.87
C ARG A 233 -17.08 6.79 2.07
N GLU A 234 -16.66 6.97 3.32
CA GLU A 234 -15.26 6.80 3.70
C GLU A 234 -14.93 5.30 3.84
N TRP A 235 -14.12 4.79 2.92
CA TRP A 235 -13.58 3.43 2.99
C TRP A 235 -12.28 3.44 3.79
N GLU A 236 -12.36 3.65 5.08
CA GLU A 236 -11.20 3.48 5.95
C GLU A 236 -11.22 2.08 6.56
N THR A 237 -10.31 1.23 6.12
CA THR A 237 -9.93 0.05 6.91
C THR A 237 -9.07 0.53 8.07
N GLY A 238 -9.72 0.90 9.17
CA GLY A 238 -9.05 1.44 10.35
C GLY A 238 -8.04 0.45 10.91
N SER A 239 -6.77 0.79 10.88
CA SER A 239 -5.72 0.06 11.60
C SER A 239 -5.87 0.16 13.12
N ALA A 240 -6.71 1.06 13.61
CA ALA A 240 -7.00 1.26 15.01
C ALA A 240 -7.91 0.19 15.65
N LYS A 241 -8.59 -0.62 14.83
CA LYS A 241 -9.51 -1.68 15.30
C LYS A 241 -8.81 -2.98 15.67
N ALA A 242 -7.53 -3.10 15.44
CA ALA A 242 -6.76 -4.32 15.65
C ALA A 242 -6.51 -4.69 17.12
N GLY A 243 -6.89 -3.85 18.09
CA GLY A 243 -6.51 -4.05 19.49
C GLY A 243 -7.19 -5.23 20.19
N SER A 244 -8.48 -5.48 20.00
CA SER A 244 -9.20 -6.57 20.70
C SER A 244 -9.86 -7.55 19.74
N GLY A 245 -10.53 -7.06 18.70
CA GLY A 245 -11.27 -7.89 17.74
C GLY A 245 -10.36 -8.77 16.88
N PHE A 246 -9.22 -8.25 16.45
CA PHE A 246 -8.26 -9.01 15.63
C PHE A 246 -7.61 -10.16 16.40
N ARG A 247 -7.26 -9.94 17.68
CA ARG A 247 -6.74 -11.01 18.55
C ARG A 247 -7.79 -12.08 18.86
N LEU A 248 -9.07 -11.68 19.01
CA LEU A 248 -10.17 -12.63 19.20
C LEU A 248 -10.41 -13.45 17.95
N MET A 249 -10.32 -12.82 16.77
CA MET A 249 -10.53 -13.48 15.50
C MET A 249 -9.36 -14.36 15.08
N ASP A 250 -8.10 -13.97 15.32
CA ASP A 250 -6.94 -14.84 15.13
C ASP A 250 -7.02 -16.08 16.05
N ARG A 251 -7.59 -15.94 17.24
CA ARG A 251 -7.92 -17.09 18.12
C ARG A 251 -9.12 -17.90 17.60
N ALA A 252 -10.16 -17.24 17.10
CA ALA A 252 -11.35 -17.90 16.59
C ALA A 252 -11.08 -18.67 15.30
N VAL A 253 -10.27 -18.12 14.38
CA VAL A 253 -9.83 -18.81 13.14
C VAL A 253 -8.98 -20.06 13.43
N ARG A 254 -8.42 -20.17 14.62
CA ARG A 254 -7.74 -21.41 15.07
C ARG A 254 -8.69 -22.54 15.44
N LEU A 255 -10.00 -22.26 15.60
CA LEU A 255 -11.00 -23.30 15.84
C LEU A 255 -11.30 -24.08 14.53
N PRO A 256 -11.38 -25.42 14.59
CA PRO A 256 -11.49 -26.26 13.38
C PRO A 256 -12.66 -25.95 12.45
N GLY A 257 -13.79 -25.45 12.98
CA GLY A 257 -14.97 -25.11 12.19
C GLY A 257 -14.84 -23.78 11.43
N LEU A 258 -14.10 -22.80 11.94
CA LEU A 258 -13.93 -21.47 11.32
C LEU A 258 -12.82 -21.46 10.28
N ARG A 259 -11.91 -22.43 10.30
CA ARG A 259 -10.92 -22.64 9.23
C ARG A 259 -11.54 -22.96 7.88
N ALA A 260 -12.75 -23.54 7.86
CA ALA A 260 -13.48 -23.81 6.63
C ALA A 260 -14.09 -22.54 6.04
N LEU A 261 -14.50 -21.58 6.89
CA LEU A 261 -15.00 -20.27 6.45
C LEU A 261 -13.87 -19.42 5.82
N ASP A 262 -12.69 -19.41 6.43
CA ASP A 262 -11.50 -18.70 5.93
C ASP A 262 -11.06 -19.25 4.54
N ARG A 263 -11.12 -20.58 4.35
CA ARG A 263 -10.80 -21.23 3.07
C ARG A 263 -11.79 -20.97 1.94
N ASN A 264 -13.03 -20.66 2.28
CA ASN A 264 -14.12 -20.46 1.31
C ASN A 264 -14.62 -19.01 1.30
N PHE A 265 -13.93 -18.10 1.98
CA PHE A 265 -14.34 -16.69 2.08
C PHE A 265 -14.52 -16.04 0.71
N ASP A 266 -13.59 -16.31 -0.21
CA ASP A 266 -13.64 -15.80 -1.59
C ASP A 266 -14.76 -16.42 -2.43
N ARG A 267 -15.31 -17.57 -2.00
CA ARG A 267 -16.45 -18.23 -2.66
C ARG A 267 -17.81 -17.79 -2.12
N LEU A 268 -17.83 -17.02 -1.02
CA LEU A 268 -19.06 -16.50 -0.48
C LEU A 268 -19.66 -15.46 -1.45
N PRO A 269 -20.98 -15.42 -1.63
CA PRO A 269 -21.64 -14.33 -2.34
C PRO A 269 -21.19 -12.97 -1.77
N GLU A 270 -21.01 -11.99 -2.65
CA GLU A 270 -20.47 -10.67 -2.30
C GLU A 270 -21.19 -10.01 -1.12
N ARG A 271 -22.53 -10.18 -1.05
CA ARG A 271 -23.36 -9.70 0.07
C ARG A 271 -23.03 -10.34 1.42
N LEU A 272 -22.57 -11.61 1.42
CA LEU A 272 -22.18 -12.32 2.64
C LEU A 272 -20.74 -11.96 3.05
N ARG A 273 -19.84 -11.83 2.08
CA ARG A 273 -18.48 -11.34 2.33
C ARG A 273 -18.52 -9.97 2.97
N TRP A 274 -19.30 -9.06 2.40
CA TRP A 274 -19.49 -7.73 2.93
C TRP A 274 -20.08 -7.71 4.36
N ARG A 275 -21.01 -8.63 4.70
CA ARG A 275 -21.53 -8.78 6.07
C ARG A 275 -20.46 -9.26 7.05
N VAL A 276 -19.63 -10.22 6.65
CA VAL A 276 -18.54 -10.73 7.50
C VAL A 276 -17.45 -9.68 7.66
N GLU A 277 -17.07 -9.00 6.58
CA GLU A 277 -16.15 -7.87 6.63
C GLU A 277 -16.66 -6.75 7.54
N ARG A 278 -17.94 -6.45 7.50
CA ARG A 278 -18.57 -5.44 8.36
C ARG A 278 -18.65 -5.86 9.83
N LEU A 279 -18.80 -7.14 10.14
CA LEU A 279 -18.74 -7.66 11.52
C LEU A 279 -17.31 -7.61 12.09
N VAL A 280 -16.31 -7.68 11.21
CA VAL A 280 -14.88 -7.61 11.59
C VAL A 280 -14.39 -6.17 11.62
N HIS A 281 -14.92 -5.34 10.76
CA HIS A 281 -14.59 -3.93 10.60
C HIS A 281 -15.83 -3.10 10.89
N ASP A 282 -15.96 -2.61 12.14
CA ASP A 282 -17.02 -1.66 12.49
C ASP A 282 -16.74 -0.32 11.79
N PRO A 283 -17.51 0.10 10.78
CA PRO A 283 -17.28 1.35 10.07
C PRO A 283 -17.52 2.59 10.96
N ASP A 284 -18.27 2.44 12.06
CA ASP A 284 -18.67 3.54 12.94
C ASP A 284 -17.75 3.67 14.18
N ALA A 285 -16.80 2.76 14.38
CA ALA A 285 -15.79 2.93 15.42
C ALA A 285 -14.80 4.01 14.97
N GLY A 286 -14.83 5.16 15.61
CA GLY A 286 -13.90 6.26 15.35
C GLY A 286 -12.43 5.86 15.40
N GLU A 287 -11.56 6.65 14.78
CA GLU A 287 -10.10 6.43 14.87
C GLU A 287 -9.70 6.38 16.35
N ALA A 288 -8.95 5.34 16.73
CA ALA A 288 -8.38 5.32 18.07
C ALA A 288 -7.48 6.55 18.25
N PRO A 289 -7.44 7.16 19.44
CA PRO A 289 -6.60 8.31 19.69
C PRO A 289 -5.16 7.98 19.31
N LYS A 290 -4.56 8.86 18.50
CA LYS A 290 -3.16 8.72 18.12
C LYS A 290 -2.31 8.90 19.37
N PRO A 291 -1.31 8.05 19.60
CA PRO A 291 -0.39 8.24 20.70
C PRO A 291 0.41 9.54 20.48
N GLU A 292 0.63 10.28 21.56
CA GLU A 292 1.46 11.48 21.52
C GLU A 292 2.94 11.10 21.34
N LEU A 293 3.59 11.79 20.41
CA LEU A 293 5.04 11.68 20.23
C LEU A 293 5.74 12.52 21.29
N PRO A 294 6.77 11.97 21.96
CA PRO A 294 7.68 12.80 22.76
C PRO A 294 8.26 13.95 21.93
N ALA A 295 8.37 15.13 22.53
CA ALA A 295 8.77 16.34 21.81
C ALA A 295 10.12 16.20 21.08
N ASN A 296 11.10 15.59 21.73
CA ASN A 296 12.42 15.32 21.15
C ASN A 296 12.36 14.35 19.96
N VAL A 297 11.51 13.33 20.00
CA VAL A 297 11.32 12.39 18.87
C VAL A 297 10.64 13.11 17.71
N ARG A 298 9.64 13.95 18.02
CA ARG A 298 8.95 14.73 17.00
C ARG A 298 9.90 15.70 16.29
N GLU A 299 10.74 16.41 17.04
CA GLU A 299 11.73 17.34 16.50
C GLU A 299 12.73 16.62 15.58
N GLN A 300 13.29 15.50 16.01
CA GLN A 300 14.19 14.66 15.21
C GLN A 300 13.55 14.19 13.91
N LEU A 301 12.28 13.75 13.95
CA LEU A 301 11.55 13.33 12.76
C LEU A 301 11.31 14.51 11.80
N LEU A 302 10.96 15.69 12.31
CA LEU A 302 10.78 16.90 11.51
C LEU A 302 12.10 17.32 10.82
N GLU A 303 13.21 17.34 11.56
CA GLU A 303 14.53 17.64 10.97
C GLU A 303 14.87 16.67 9.82
N THR A 304 14.58 15.38 10.00
CA THR A 304 14.88 14.34 9.02
C THR A 304 13.97 14.39 7.79
N LEU A 305 12.68 14.67 7.98
CA LEU A 305 11.66 14.55 6.92
C LEU A 305 11.40 15.87 6.18
N THR A 306 11.65 17.03 6.79
CA THR A 306 11.40 18.33 6.14
C THR A 306 12.14 18.51 4.81
N PRO A 307 13.43 18.15 4.68
CA PRO A 307 14.11 18.24 3.38
C PRO A 307 13.48 17.35 2.31
N ASP A 308 13.05 16.15 2.68
CA ASP A 308 12.43 15.19 1.76
C ASP A 308 11.03 15.66 1.32
N VAL A 309 10.23 16.21 2.24
CA VAL A 309 8.90 16.77 1.89
C VAL A 309 9.05 17.97 0.95
N ARG A 310 9.99 18.88 1.20
CA ARG A 310 10.27 20.00 0.27
C ARG A 310 10.66 19.47 -1.11
N ARG A 311 11.50 18.46 -1.16
CA ARG A 311 11.89 17.81 -2.40
C ARG A 311 10.70 17.14 -3.11
N LEU A 312 9.81 16.50 -2.37
CA LEU A 312 8.55 15.96 -2.92
C LEU A 312 7.68 17.07 -3.53
N GLU A 313 7.56 18.21 -2.86
CA GLU A 313 6.82 19.37 -3.36
C GLU A 313 7.40 19.88 -4.69
N GLU A 314 8.73 19.98 -4.78
CA GLU A 314 9.43 20.35 -6.02
C GLU A 314 9.16 19.35 -7.15
N LEU A 315 9.33 18.05 -6.87
CA LEU A 315 9.18 16.97 -7.85
C LEU A 315 7.72 16.84 -8.36
N SER A 316 6.75 17.07 -7.49
CA SER A 316 5.33 16.91 -7.82
C SER A 316 4.66 18.21 -8.32
N GLY A 317 5.33 19.37 -8.14
CA GLY A 317 4.76 20.69 -8.41
C GLY A 317 3.61 21.05 -7.46
N ARG A 318 3.53 20.41 -6.27
CA ARG A 318 2.41 20.52 -5.32
C ARG A 318 2.88 21.03 -3.97
N ARG A 319 1.95 21.61 -3.20
CA ARG A 319 2.17 21.98 -1.80
C ARG A 319 1.25 21.16 -0.92
N PHE A 320 1.79 20.63 0.18
CA PHE A 320 1.03 19.74 1.08
C PHE A 320 0.71 20.39 2.43
N GLY A 321 1.51 21.35 2.88
CA GLY A 321 1.26 22.08 4.14
C GLY A 321 1.40 21.21 5.40
N TRP A 322 2.23 20.17 5.37
CA TRP A 322 2.41 19.25 6.50
C TRP A 322 3.45 19.70 7.52
N LEU A 323 4.36 20.60 7.16
CA LEU A 323 5.54 20.99 7.94
C LEU A 323 5.62 22.50 8.09
#